data_5ba55c5d5596b4b8cd62e985675fbba5
#
_entry.id   5ba55c5d5596b4b8cd62e985675fbba5
#
_cell.length_a   1.000
_cell.length_b   1.000
_cell.length_c   1.000
_cell.angle_alpha   90.00
_cell.angle_beta   90.00
_cell.angle_gamma   90.00
#
_symmetry.space_group_name_H-M   'P 1'
#
loop_
_entity.id
_entity.type
_entity.pdbx_description
1 polymer ?
#
loop_
_entity_poly.entity_id
_entity_poly.type
_entity_poly.pdbx_seq_one_letter_code
_entity_poly.pdbx_strand_id
1 'polypeptide(L)'
;GAPWSLGTRAHQMAQYVVYHQTLGFVSDAPTEYRKFPEIMEFLKHVPTVWNETKPLQGKIGEYAVMARRAGNEWYIGGLSNWTERSLNVDFSFLDPNTRYKAYIIEDIPEKNNDTSSRTGDATACKCYTADVTSQTQMSFQVAEGGGFVIRIYPDPDDTEMKGTEITEKVKIWYEQK
;
A
#
# COMPACT_ATOMS: atom_id res chain seq x y z
N GLY A 1 4.21 -19.83 -19.69
CA GLY A 1 4.86 -18.69 -19.05
C GLY A 1 3.97 -18.11 -17.99
N ALA A 2 4.51 -17.73 -16.86
CA ALA A 2 3.74 -17.12 -15.79
C ALA A 2 3.07 -15.81 -16.30
N PRO A 3 1.82 -15.52 -15.94
CA PRO A 3 1.19 -14.25 -16.22
C PRO A 3 1.88 -13.18 -15.36
N TRP A 4 2.68 -12.34 -15.99
CA TRP A 4 3.33 -11.21 -15.32
C TRP A 4 2.56 -9.94 -15.63
N SER A 5 2.13 -9.21 -14.61
CA SER A 5 1.79 -7.80 -14.80
C SER A 5 3.06 -6.96 -14.69
N LEU A 6 3.12 -5.88 -15.47
CA LEU A 6 4.21 -4.91 -15.40
C LEU A 6 4.08 -4.05 -14.15
N GLY A 7 5.18 -3.48 -13.70
CA GLY A 7 5.26 -2.69 -12.48
C GLY A 7 5.59 -3.50 -11.24
N THR A 8 5.69 -2.83 -10.10
CA THR A 8 6.06 -3.47 -8.83
C THR A 8 4.91 -4.25 -8.20
N ARG A 9 5.22 -5.08 -7.22
CA ARG A 9 4.22 -5.77 -6.42
C ARG A 9 3.36 -4.79 -5.61
N ALA A 10 3.96 -3.76 -5.04
CA ALA A 10 3.21 -2.74 -4.32
C ALA A 10 2.25 -1.97 -5.23
N HIS A 11 2.65 -1.70 -6.49
CA HIS A 11 1.77 -1.15 -7.51
C HIS A 11 0.54 -2.04 -7.75
N GLN A 12 0.74 -3.36 -7.89
CA GLN A 12 -0.36 -4.30 -8.08
C GLN A 12 -1.34 -4.28 -6.89
N MET A 13 -0.82 -4.19 -5.67
CA MET A 13 -1.68 -4.06 -4.48
C MET A 13 -2.44 -2.73 -4.47
N ALA A 14 -1.79 -1.65 -4.89
CA ALA A 14 -2.42 -0.33 -4.96
C ALA A 14 -3.59 -0.28 -5.95
N GLN A 15 -3.58 -1.06 -7.02
CA GLN A 15 -4.67 -1.14 -7.99
C GLN A 15 -6.00 -1.54 -7.33
N TYR A 16 -6.00 -2.42 -6.31
CA TYR A 16 -7.21 -2.83 -5.59
C TYR A 16 -7.85 -1.68 -4.80
N VAL A 17 -7.09 -0.65 -4.48
CA VAL A 17 -7.59 0.54 -3.79
C VAL A 17 -7.93 1.65 -4.77
N VAL A 18 -7.06 1.91 -5.74
CA VAL A 18 -7.19 3.08 -6.64
C VAL A 18 -8.26 2.87 -7.70
N TYR A 19 -8.33 1.68 -8.28
CA TYR A 19 -9.31 1.43 -9.34
C TYR A 19 -10.71 1.20 -8.77
N HIS A 20 -11.69 1.79 -9.43
CA HIS A 20 -13.11 1.57 -9.11
C HIS A 20 -13.56 0.26 -9.74
N GLN A 21 -13.46 -0.82 -8.98
CA GLN A 21 -13.91 -2.15 -9.40
C GLN A 21 -14.58 -2.88 -8.23
N THR A 22 -15.71 -3.52 -8.51
CA THR A 22 -16.41 -4.37 -7.53
C THR A 22 -15.94 -5.82 -7.58
N LEU A 23 -15.28 -6.22 -8.66
CA LEU A 23 -14.70 -7.54 -8.85
C LEU A 23 -13.25 -7.37 -9.33
N GLY A 24 -12.31 -7.71 -8.48
CA GLY A 24 -10.89 -7.73 -8.80
C GLY A 24 -10.40 -9.18 -8.97
N PHE A 25 -9.53 -9.39 -9.93
CA PHE A 25 -8.85 -10.66 -10.12
C PHE A 25 -7.39 -10.53 -9.68
N VAL A 26 -6.91 -11.53 -8.96
CA VAL A 26 -5.47 -11.69 -8.72
C VAL A 26 -4.84 -12.33 -9.96
N SER A 27 -3.75 -11.76 -10.43
CA SER A 27 -3.14 -12.15 -11.71
C SER A 27 -2.24 -13.38 -11.62
N ASP A 28 -2.10 -13.99 -10.42
CA ASP A 28 -1.18 -15.10 -10.19
C ASP A 28 -1.87 -16.31 -9.53
N ALA A 29 -1.18 -17.44 -9.52
CA ALA A 29 -1.69 -18.65 -8.88
C ALA A 29 -1.68 -18.53 -7.35
N PRO A 30 -2.65 -19.16 -6.63
CA PRO A 30 -2.69 -19.13 -5.17
C PRO A 30 -1.40 -19.62 -4.50
N THR A 31 -0.66 -20.50 -5.16
CA THR A 31 0.64 -21.00 -4.69
C THR A 31 1.71 -19.92 -4.66
N GLU A 32 1.66 -18.97 -5.59
CA GLU A 32 2.59 -17.85 -5.63
C GLU A 32 2.30 -16.85 -4.50
N TYR A 33 1.04 -16.51 -4.27
CA TYR A 33 0.64 -15.63 -3.17
C TYR A 33 0.97 -16.20 -1.79
N ARG A 34 0.92 -17.55 -1.61
CA ARG A 34 1.30 -18.20 -0.34
C ARG A 34 2.76 -18.00 0.04
N LYS A 35 3.62 -17.67 -0.91
CA LYS A 35 5.03 -17.34 -0.64
C LYS A 35 5.19 -15.99 0.06
N PHE A 36 4.15 -15.15 0.01
CA PHE A 36 4.16 -13.78 0.51
C PHE A 36 2.99 -13.55 1.48
N PRO A 37 3.06 -14.10 2.71
CA PRO A 37 1.96 -14.04 3.68
C PRO A 37 1.56 -12.59 4.01
N GLU A 38 2.48 -11.63 3.93
CA GLU A 38 2.21 -10.21 4.18
C GLU A 38 1.32 -9.60 3.09
N ILE A 39 1.52 -9.97 1.83
CA ILE A 39 0.63 -9.57 0.74
C ILE A 39 -0.75 -10.16 0.93
N MET A 40 -0.82 -11.43 1.33
CA MET A 40 -2.09 -12.09 1.63
C MET A 40 -2.77 -11.47 2.84
N GLU A 41 -2.01 -11.00 3.84
CA GLU A 41 -2.57 -10.28 4.99
C GLU A 41 -3.29 -9.01 4.55
N PHE A 42 -2.74 -8.26 3.61
CA PHE A 42 -3.40 -7.09 3.03
C PHE A 42 -4.64 -7.50 2.22
N LEU A 43 -4.48 -8.42 1.26
CA LEU A 43 -5.53 -8.79 0.29
C LEU A 43 -6.80 -9.31 0.96
N LYS A 44 -6.68 -10.11 2.02
CA LYS A 44 -7.85 -10.67 2.72
C LYS A 44 -8.73 -9.62 3.38
N HIS A 45 -8.21 -8.41 3.59
CA HIS A 45 -8.95 -7.32 4.22
C HIS A 45 -9.49 -6.30 3.21
N VAL A 46 -9.01 -6.31 1.96
CA VAL A 46 -9.47 -5.35 0.95
C VAL A 46 -10.97 -5.55 0.69
N PRO A 47 -11.79 -4.55 0.95
CA PRO A 47 -13.23 -4.66 0.74
C PRO A 47 -13.60 -4.56 -0.74
N THR A 48 -14.76 -5.13 -1.10
CA THR A 48 -15.32 -5.01 -2.45
C THR A 48 -16.25 -3.81 -2.60
N VAL A 49 -16.69 -3.23 -1.48
CA VAL A 49 -17.60 -2.08 -1.45
C VAL A 49 -17.01 -1.00 -0.54
N TRP A 50 -17.01 0.23 -1.03
CA TRP A 50 -16.48 1.39 -0.34
C TRP A 50 -17.58 2.34 0.10
N ASN A 51 -17.49 2.86 1.34
CA ASN A 51 -18.42 3.84 1.87
C ASN A 51 -18.06 5.27 1.46
N GLU A 52 -16.78 5.53 1.27
CA GLU A 52 -16.24 6.85 0.96
C GLU A 52 -14.99 6.75 0.09
N THR A 53 -14.78 7.72 -0.79
CA THR A 53 -13.57 7.84 -1.62
C THR A 53 -13.09 9.28 -1.59
N LYS A 54 -11.82 9.48 -1.25
CA LYS A 54 -11.14 10.77 -1.22
C LYS A 54 -9.91 10.73 -2.14
N PRO A 55 -9.88 11.50 -3.24
CA PRO A 55 -8.63 11.74 -3.94
C PRO A 55 -7.73 12.60 -3.05
N LEU A 56 -6.52 12.12 -2.75
CA LEU A 56 -5.56 12.85 -1.94
C LEU A 56 -4.65 13.72 -2.81
N GLN A 57 -4.12 13.14 -3.89
CA GLN A 57 -3.33 13.86 -4.88
C GLN A 57 -3.29 13.08 -6.20
N GLY A 58 -2.97 13.77 -7.29
CA GLY A 58 -2.84 13.12 -8.58
C GLY A 58 -2.51 14.09 -9.70
N LYS A 59 -1.90 13.54 -10.75
CA LYS A 59 -1.68 14.20 -12.02
C LYS A 59 -1.96 13.22 -13.14
N ILE A 60 -2.86 13.59 -14.04
CA ILE A 60 -3.32 12.71 -15.13
C ILE A 60 -2.13 12.19 -15.94
N GLY A 61 -2.08 10.87 -16.13
CA GLY A 61 -1.01 10.18 -16.85
C GLY A 61 0.30 10.01 -16.07
N GLU A 62 0.40 10.54 -14.83
CA GLU A 62 1.61 10.46 -14.05
C GLU A 62 1.45 9.66 -12.76
N TYR A 63 0.54 10.06 -11.88
CA TYR A 63 0.35 9.38 -10.60
C TYR A 63 -1.04 9.65 -10.01
N ALA A 64 -1.46 8.80 -9.10
CA ALA A 64 -2.66 9.00 -8.31
C ALA A 64 -2.48 8.44 -6.90
N VAL A 65 -2.95 9.18 -5.90
CA VAL A 65 -3.05 8.71 -4.51
C VAL A 65 -4.49 8.89 -4.05
N MET A 66 -5.10 7.80 -3.60
CA MET A 66 -6.50 7.76 -3.25
C MET A 66 -6.70 7.09 -1.89
N ALA A 67 -7.53 7.68 -1.05
CA ALA A 67 -8.00 7.08 0.20
C ALA A 67 -9.44 6.62 0.05
N ARG A 68 -9.76 5.42 0.53
CA ARG A 68 -11.10 4.85 0.55
C ARG A 68 -11.43 4.29 1.91
N ARG A 69 -12.68 4.45 2.34
CA ARG A 69 -13.16 3.95 3.63
C ARG A 69 -14.16 2.82 3.44
N ALA A 70 -13.99 1.80 4.28
CA ALA A 70 -14.99 0.76 4.46
C ALA A 70 -15.18 0.51 5.96
N GLY A 71 -16.40 0.74 6.45
CA GLY A 71 -16.66 0.72 7.89
C GLY A 71 -15.85 1.80 8.61
N ASN A 72 -15.05 1.38 9.58
CA ASN A 72 -14.13 2.22 10.36
C ASN A 72 -12.66 2.14 9.89
N GLU A 73 -12.40 1.43 8.80
CA GLU A 73 -11.07 1.29 8.23
C GLU A 73 -10.88 2.17 6.99
N TRP A 74 -9.66 2.67 6.80
CA TRP A 74 -9.25 3.38 5.61
C TRP A 74 -8.20 2.58 4.84
N TYR A 75 -8.23 2.72 3.54
CA TYR A 75 -7.27 2.12 2.61
C TYR A 75 -6.73 3.20 1.71
N ILE A 76 -5.41 3.32 1.62
CA ILE A 76 -4.75 4.26 0.73
C ILE A 76 -3.99 3.47 -0.31
N GLY A 77 -4.14 3.85 -1.58
CA GLY A 77 -3.34 3.34 -2.68
C GLY A 77 -2.66 4.49 -3.40
N GLY A 78 -1.37 4.33 -3.68
CA GLY A 78 -0.59 5.24 -4.50
C GLY A 78 -0.01 4.52 -5.70
N LEU A 79 -0.22 5.06 -6.90
CA LEU A 79 0.28 4.53 -8.17
C LEU A 79 1.15 5.57 -8.87
N SER A 80 2.30 5.16 -9.42
CA SER A 80 3.12 5.96 -10.32
C SER A 80 3.16 5.35 -11.73
N ASN A 81 3.40 6.20 -12.73
CA ASN A 81 3.78 5.76 -14.06
C ASN A 81 5.25 5.29 -14.08
N TRP A 82 5.86 5.19 -15.25
CA TRP A 82 7.26 4.78 -15.43
C TRP A 82 8.29 5.85 -15.03
N THR A 83 7.96 6.66 -14.02
CA THR A 83 8.87 7.66 -13.45
C THR A 83 8.93 7.47 -11.95
N GLU A 84 10.11 7.22 -11.44
CA GLU A 84 10.38 7.20 -10.00
C GLU A 84 10.04 8.55 -9.37
N ARG A 85 9.38 8.54 -8.22
CA ARG A 85 9.00 9.76 -7.51
C ARG A 85 8.73 9.55 -6.03
N SER A 86 8.70 10.68 -5.32
CA SER A 86 8.22 10.73 -3.94
C SER A 86 6.74 11.12 -3.93
N LEU A 87 5.91 10.33 -3.23
CA LEU A 87 4.50 10.60 -3.02
C LEU A 87 4.25 10.81 -1.52
N ASN A 88 3.68 11.96 -1.17
CA ASN A 88 3.41 12.30 0.23
C ASN A 88 1.96 11.98 0.58
N VAL A 89 1.71 11.50 1.78
CA VAL A 89 0.38 11.26 2.32
C VAL A 89 0.21 12.07 3.58
N ASP A 90 -0.81 12.93 3.59
CA ASP A 90 -1.28 13.64 4.76
C ASP A 90 -2.51 12.90 5.31
N PHE A 91 -2.47 12.54 6.60
CA PHE A 91 -3.52 11.77 7.26
C PHE A 91 -4.57 12.65 7.95
N SER A 92 -4.63 13.95 7.64
CA SER A 92 -5.56 14.90 8.25
C SER A 92 -7.05 14.59 8.06
N PHE A 93 -7.37 13.66 7.16
CA PHE A 93 -8.74 13.16 6.96
C PHE A 93 -9.18 12.14 8.02
N LEU A 94 -8.29 11.62 8.86
CA LEU A 94 -8.60 10.72 9.96
C LEU A 94 -9.25 11.47 11.13
N ASP A 95 -10.02 10.76 11.96
CA ASP A 95 -10.59 11.32 13.17
C ASP A 95 -9.46 11.77 14.12
N PRO A 96 -9.43 13.05 14.54
CA PRO A 96 -8.37 13.58 15.41
C PRO A 96 -8.36 12.99 16.82
N ASN A 97 -9.44 12.35 17.25
CA ASN A 97 -9.57 11.76 18.58
C ASN A 97 -9.32 10.25 18.60
N THR A 98 -8.93 9.67 17.46
CA THR A 98 -8.70 8.24 17.33
C THR A 98 -7.24 7.96 16.98
N ARG A 99 -6.65 6.98 17.61
CA ARG A 99 -5.36 6.41 17.24
C ARG A 99 -5.58 5.25 16.29
N TYR A 100 -4.69 5.11 15.34
CA TYR A 100 -4.78 4.08 14.31
C TYR A 100 -3.46 3.33 14.19
N LYS A 101 -3.58 2.07 13.78
CA LYS A 101 -2.49 1.28 13.21
C LYS A 101 -2.58 1.36 11.70
N ALA A 102 -1.44 1.50 11.05
CA ALA A 102 -1.30 1.47 9.60
C ALA A 102 -0.46 0.25 9.21
N TYR A 103 -1.03 -0.64 8.40
CA TYR A 103 -0.29 -1.72 7.75
C TYR A 103 0.11 -1.26 6.36
N ILE A 104 1.40 -1.22 6.09
CA ILE A 104 1.98 -0.55 4.92
C ILE A 104 2.75 -1.57 4.08
N ILE A 105 2.55 -1.51 2.77
CA ILE A 105 3.36 -2.19 1.76
C ILE A 105 3.85 -1.14 0.78
N GLU A 106 5.15 -0.99 0.65
CA GLU A 106 5.77 -0.01 -0.24
C GLU A 106 6.91 -0.59 -1.06
N ASP A 107 7.26 0.08 -2.14
CA ASP A 107 8.40 -0.26 -2.98
C ASP A 107 9.73 -0.15 -2.22
N ILE A 108 10.74 -0.83 -2.77
CA ILE A 108 12.15 -0.64 -2.44
C ILE A 108 12.85 -0.24 -3.74
N PRO A 109 12.86 1.06 -4.14
CA PRO A 109 13.30 1.49 -5.47
C PRO A 109 14.69 1.01 -5.84
N GLU A 110 15.63 0.99 -4.90
CA GLU A 110 16.99 0.51 -5.13
C GLU A 110 17.08 -1.01 -5.45
N LYS A 111 15.99 -1.75 -5.21
CA LYS A 111 15.85 -3.18 -5.54
C LYS A 111 14.88 -3.45 -6.67
N ASN A 112 13.95 -2.53 -6.92
CA ASN A 112 12.95 -2.63 -7.97
C ASN A 112 13.53 -2.14 -9.31
N ASN A 113 14.61 -2.75 -9.76
CA ASN A 113 15.22 -2.42 -11.04
C ASN A 113 14.49 -3.13 -12.19
N ASP A 114 14.37 -2.43 -13.32
CA ASP A 114 13.75 -2.93 -14.55
C ASP A 114 12.32 -3.49 -14.37
N THR A 115 11.45 -2.70 -13.76
CA THR A 115 10.03 -3.05 -13.53
C THR A 115 9.21 -3.12 -14.81
N SER A 116 9.73 -2.60 -15.93
CA SER A 116 9.11 -2.65 -17.25
C SER A 116 9.37 -3.97 -18.00
N SER A 117 10.32 -4.77 -17.53
CA SER A 117 10.74 -6.05 -18.12
C SER A 117 10.21 -7.23 -17.31
N ARG A 118 9.99 -8.35 -18.01
CA ARG A 118 9.63 -9.63 -17.36
C ARG A 118 10.82 -10.30 -16.66
N THR A 119 12.01 -9.78 -16.84
CA THR A 119 13.26 -10.31 -16.27
C THR A 119 13.78 -9.47 -15.12
N GLY A 120 13.23 -8.26 -14.93
CA GLY A 120 13.57 -7.37 -13.84
C GLY A 120 13.04 -7.84 -12.48
N ASP A 121 13.62 -7.34 -11.41
CA ASP A 121 13.12 -7.60 -10.06
C ASP A 121 12.10 -6.53 -9.67
N ALA A 122 10.82 -6.88 -9.81
CA ALA A 122 9.69 -6.05 -9.42
C ALA A 122 9.00 -6.56 -8.13
N THR A 123 9.58 -7.58 -7.48
CA THR A 123 8.92 -8.27 -6.36
C THR A 123 9.31 -7.71 -5.00
N ALA A 124 10.42 -6.98 -4.92
CA ALA A 124 10.90 -6.42 -3.67
C ALA A 124 9.91 -5.39 -3.12
N CYS A 125 9.47 -5.60 -1.90
CA CYS A 125 8.63 -4.66 -1.17
C CYS A 125 8.94 -4.68 0.32
N LYS A 126 8.68 -3.55 0.99
CA LYS A 126 8.78 -3.41 2.42
C LYS A 126 7.38 -3.48 3.03
N CYS A 127 7.20 -4.36 4.02
CA CYS A 127 5.93 -4.51 4.75
C CYS A 127 6.18 -4.23 6.23
N TYR A 128 5.38 -3.34 6.81
CA TYR A 128 5.52 -2.96 8.23
C TYR A 128 4.22 -2.37 8.79
N THR A 129 4.17 -2.23 10.10
CA THR A 129 3.09 -1.56 10.81
C THR A 129 3.61 -0.32 11.50
N ALA A 130 2.85 0.76 11.46
CA ALA A 130 3.16 2.02 12.13
C ALA A 130 1.93 2.55 12.88
N ASP A 131 2.17 3.32 13.95
CA ASP A 131 1.11 4.10 14.60
C ASP A 131 0.90 5.40 13.84
N VAL A 132 -0.36 5.74 13.57
CA VAL A 132 -0.72 6.95 12.84
C VAL A 132 -1.88 7.68 13.50
N THR A 133 -1.91 8.98 13.33
CA THR A 133 -2.97 9.90 13.77
C THR A 133 -3.30 10.86 12.64
N SER A 134 -4.32 11.70 12.83
CA SER A 134 -4.67 12.78 11.91
C SER A 134 -3.55 13.82 11.69
N GLN A 135 -2.50 13.81 12.51
CA GLN A 135 -1.36 14.71 12.39
C GLN A 135 -0.16 14.08 11.68
N THR A 136 -0.27 12.78 11.35
CA THR A 136 0.81 12.04 10.69
C THR A 136 0.95 12.49 9.24
N GLN A 137 2.19 12.58 8.77
CA GLN A 137 2.56 12.74 7.37
C GLN A 137 3.61 11.72 7.03
N MET A 138 3.47 11.06 5.88
CA MET A 138 4.42 10.05 5.39
C MET A 138 4.80 10.34 3.94
N SER A 139 6.02 9.97 3.59
CA SER A 139 6.55 10.08 2.22
C SER A 139 7.01 8.71 1.74
N PHE A 140 6.54 8.33 0.55
CA PHE A 140 6.82 7.05 -0.08
C PHE A 140 7.66 7.26 -1.34
N GLN A 141 8.83 6.62 -1.40
CA GLN A 141 9.63 6.56 -2.61
C GLN A 141 9.12 5.41 -3.47
N VAL A 142 8.55 5.71 -4.62
CA VAL A 142 8.00 4.70 -5.53
C VAL A 142 8.90 4.55 -6.75
N ALA A 143 9.14 3.29 -7.13
CA ALA A 143 9.93 2.94 -8.30
C ALA A 143 9.20 3.30 -9.60
N GLU A 144 9.86 3.15 -10.74
CA GLU A 144 9.21 3.17 -12.05
C GLU A 144 8.12 2.10 -12.13
N GLY A 145 6.90 2.48 -12.54
CA GLY A 145 5.75 1.57 -12.47
C GLY A 145 5.44 1.07 -11.06
N GLY A 146 5.80 1.86 -10.07
CA GLY A 146 5.71 1.52 -8.66
C GLY A 146 4.50 2.06 -7.94
N GLY A 147 4.47 1.79 -6.64
CA GLY A 147 3.37 2.23 -5.79
C GLY A 147 3.52 1.84 -4.31
N PHE A 148 2.47 2.10 -3.58
CA PHE A 148 2.33 1.69 -2.17
C PHE A 148 0.87 1.48 -1.81
N VAL A 149 0.63 0.72 -0.74
CA VAL A 149 -0.69 0.62 -0.11
C VAL A 149 -0.58 0.74 1.40
N ILE A 150 -1.65 1.25 1.98
CA ILE A 150 -1.80 1.37 3.44
C ILE A 150 -3.21 0.91 3.80
N ARG A 151 -3.33 0.00 4.77
CA ARG A 151 -4.56 -0.28 5.49
C ARG A 151 -4.48 0.37 6.86
N ILE A 152 -5.45 1.21 7.20
CA ILE A 152 -5.52 1.96 8.45
C ILE A 152 -6.75 1.47 9.22
N TYR A 153 -6.56 1.07 10.45
CA TYR A 153 -7.64 0.59 11.33
C TYR A 153 -7.47 1.17 12.72
N PRO A 154 -8.57 1.41 13.47
CA PRO A 154 -8.49 1.87 14.85
C PRO A 154 -7.60 0.96 15.68
N ASP A 155 -6.75 1.53 16.52
CA ASP A 155 -5.88 0.74 17.39
C ASP A 155 -6.73 -0.04 18.39
N PRO A 156 -6.72 -1.37 18.39
CA PRO A 156 -7.53 -2.18 19.31
C PRO A 156 -7.11 -2.03 20.78
N ASP A 157 -5.88 -1.56 21.01
CA ASP A 157 -5.33 -1.38 22.35
C ASP A 157 -5.50 0.07 22.88
N ASP A 158 -6.19 0.94 22.12
CA ASP A 158 -6.40 2.34 22.47
C ASP A 158 -7.48 2.51 23.54
N THR A 159 -7.15 2.11 24.76
CA THR A 159 -8.00 2.35 25.94
C THR A 159 -7.61 3.60 26.73
N GLU A 160 -6.46 4.23 26.45
CA GLU A 160 -6.05 5.52 27.02
C GLU A 160 -4.88 6.14 26.22
N MET A 161 -4.94 7.44 25.98
CA MET A 161 -3.84 8.23 25.43
C MET A 161 -2.59 8.14 26.31
N LYS A 162 -1.71 7.18 26.10
CA LYS A 162 -0.37 7.12 26.67
C LYS A 162 0.66 7.30 25.59
N GLY A 163 1.56 8.24 25.85
CA GLY A 163 2.63 8.75 25.02
C GLY A 163 3.21 7.84 23.92
N THR A 164 3.46 8.46 22.82
CA THR A 164 3.87 7.90 21.55
C THR A 164 5.23 7.19 21.63
N GLU A 165 5.25 5.87 21.57
CA GLU A 165 6.42 5.12 21.09
C GLU A 165 6.08 4.47 19.76
N ILE A 166 6.85 4.81 18.73
CA ILE A 166 6.74 4.18 17.42
C ILE A 166 7.42 2.82 17.51
N THR A 167 6.63 1.75 17.52
CA THR A 167 7.17 0.39 17.47
C THR A 167 7.14 -0.08 16.01
N GLU A 168 8.23 0.18 15.31
CA GLU A 168 8.40 -0.24 13.92
C GLU A 168 8.93 -1.68 13.86
N LYS A 169 8.09 -2.64 13.43
CA LYS A 169 8.55 -3.98 13.03
C LYS A 169 8.63 -4.03 11.50
N VAL A 170 9.82 -3.74 10.97
CA VAL A 170 10.08 -3.75 9.53
C VAL A 170 10.40 -5.17 9.07
N LYS A 171 9.65 -5.68 8.09
CA LYS A 171 10.02 -6.87 7.30
C LYS A 171 10.30 -6.48 5.87
N ILE A 172 11.50 -6.74 5.41
CA ILE A 172 11.92 -6.52 4.02
C ILE A 172 11.86 -7.87 3.30
N TRP A 173 11.12 -7.91 2.20
CA TRP A 173 10.98 -9.10 1.36
C TRP A 173 11.58 -8.86 -0.01
N TYR A 174 12.46 -9.78 -0.41
CA TYR A 174 12.96 -9.91 -1.77
C TYR A 174 13.22 -11.40 -2.06
N GLU A 175 13.06 -11.82 -3.30
CA GLU A 175 13.48 -13.16 -3.69
C GLU A 175 15.01 -13.19 -3.69
N GLN A 176 15.57 -14.03 -2.83
CA GLN A 176 16.97 -14.43 -2.99
C GLN A 176 17.03 -15.39 -4.18
N LYS A 177 17.72 -14.98 -5.25
CA LYS A 177 18.05 -15.85 -6.39
C LYS A 177 19.09 -16.87 -5.99
#